data_1d312bb33399916706ac9b6cf382dec0
#
_entry.id   1d312bb33399916706ac9b6cf382dec0
#
_cell.length_a   1.000
_cell.length_b   1.000
_cell.length_c   1.000
_cell.angle_alpha   90.00
_cell.angle_beta   90.00
_cell.angle_gamma   90.00
#
_symmetry.space_group_name_H-M   'P 1'
#
loop_
_entity.id
_entity.type
_entity.pdbx_description
1 polymer ?
#
loop_
_entity_poly.entity_id
_entity_poly.type
_entity_poly.pdbx_seq_one_letter_code
_entity_poly.pdbx_strand_id
1 'polypeptide(L)'
;MPPEGSDPTVCRVVEADHPEVRAFLAREWAAADRRLVGPDLDWTSRPVAVEARAGRELAGVALGEVVAGMARLHDLLVAEARQGRGLGGRLVERFCARAAELGAARCFLRCPDTDRHRRFYERLGFVPVARLPRYYHGHDFLEYLREPLVPEGQPEAR
;
A
#
# COMPACT_ATOMS: atom_id res chain seq x y z
N MET A 1 17.18 42.00 -22.96
CA MET A 1 16.81 42.29 -21.54
C MET A 1 15.95 41.14 -21.06
N PRO A 2 16.29 40.46 -19.96
CA PRO A 2 15.37 39.55 -19.34
C PRO A 2 14.18 40.31 -18.75
N PRO A 3 12.96 39.70 -18.69
CA PRO A 3 11.80 40.38 -18.13
C PRO A 3 12.07 40.72 -16.65
N GLU A 4 11.85 41.98 -16.29
CA GLU A 4 11.85 42.44 -14.92
C GLU A 4 10.76 41.70 -14.15
N GLY A 5 11.14 40.98 -13.07
CA GLY A 5 10.20 40.41 -12.12
C GLY A 5 10.35 38.91 -11.83
N SER A 6 11.37 38.20 -12.27
CA SER A 6 11.63 36.83 -11.82
C SER A 6 12.44 36.88 -10.53
N ASP A 7 11.76 36.63 -9.40
CA ASP A 7 12.42 36.30 -8.13
C ASP A 7 13.40 35.14 -8.37
N PRO A 8 14.71 35.28 -8.08
CA PRO A 8 15.69 34.24 -8.37
C PRO A 8 15.47 33.03 -7.46
N THR A 9 14.61 32.11 -7.92
CA THR A 9 14.35 30.87 -7.21
C THR A 9 15.55 29.93 -7.35
N VAL A 10 16.18 29.56 -6.23
CA VAL A 10 17.32 28.64 -6.20
C VAL A 10 16.90 27.30 -5.65
N CYS A 11 17.21 26.23 -6.39
CA CYS A 11 17.00 24.85 -5.92
C CYS A 11 18.26 24.33 -5.22
N ARG A 12 18.10 23.76 -4.03
CA ARG A 12 19.17 23.12 -3.27
C ARG A 12 18.70 21.83 -2.61
N VAL A 13 19.63 20.92 -2.34
CA VAL A 13 19.35 19.70 -1.55
C VAL A 13 19.37 20.05 -0.07
N VAL A 14 18.40 19.60 0.67
CA VAL A 14 18.28 19.77 2.13
C VAL A 14 17.91 18.42 2.78
N GLU A 15 18.00 18.33 4.11
CA GLU A 15 17.53 17.17 4.86
C GLU A 15 16.01 16.99 4.69
N ALA A 16 15.57 15.75 4.45
CA ALA A 16 14.16 15.44 4.17
C ALA A 16 13.22 15.77 5.36
N ASP A 17 13.72 15.71 6.59
CA ASP A 17 12.98 16.01 7.81
C ASP A 17 13.15 17.46 8.31
N HIS A 18 13.78 18.32 7.50
CA HIS A 18 13.98 19.72 7.86
C HIS A 18 12.66 20.39 8.25
N PRO A 19 12.58 21.11 9.40
CA PRO A 19 11.32 21.66 9.90
C PRO A 19 10.60 22.57 8.92
N GLU A 20 11.32 23.40 8.16
CA GLU A 20 10.74 24.29 7.15
C GLU A 20 10.13 23.52 5.98
N VAL A 21 10.75 22.41 5.55
CA VAL A 21 10.22 21.52 4.50
C VAL A 21 8.92 20.89 4.96
N ARG A 22 8.88 20.37 6.19
CA ARG A 22 7.65 19.78 6.76
C ARG A 22 6.54 20.81 6.92
N ALA A 23 6.85 22.00 7.40
CA ALA A 23 5.87 23.07 7.54
C ALA A 23 5.32 23.52 6.17
N PHE A 24 6.20 23.65 5.17
CA PHE A 24 5.80 23.95 3.79
C PHE A 24 4.87 22.87 3.23
N LEU A 25 5.25 21.59 3.32
CA LEU A 25 4.44 20.48 2.83
C LEU A 25 3.06 20.45 3.50
N ALA A 26 3.00 20.57 4.83
CA ALA A 26 1.72 20.56 5.56
C ALA A 26 0.77 21.68 5.08
N ARG A 27 1.30 22.90 4.85
CA ARG A 27 0.51 24.04 4.38
C ARG A 27 0.04 23.86 2.94
N GLU A 28 0.96 23.53 2.04
CA GLU A 28 0.68 23.47 0.61
C GLU A 28 -0.17 22.24 0.24
N TRP A 29 0.08 21.09 0.88
CA TRP A 29 -0.75 19.91 0.69
C TRP A 29 -2.18 20.13 1.18
N ALA A 30 -2.38 20.78 2.35
CA ALA A 30 -3.73 21.09 2.80
C ALA A 30 -4.52 21.96 1.81
N ALA A 31 -3.84 22.85 1.09
CA ALA A 31 -4.45 23.65 0.04
C ALA A 31 -4.69 22.85 -1.26
N ALA A 32 -3.77 21.98 -1.64
CA ALA A 32 -3.88 21.12 -2.82
C ALA A 32 -4.99 20.08 -2.65
N ASP A 33 -5.04 19.40 -1.51
CA ASP A 33 -6.03 18.35 -1.21
C ASP A 33 -7.47 18.90 -1.27
N ARG A 34 -7.71 20.07 -0.70
CA ARG A 34 -9.03 20.71 -0.79
C ARG A 34 -9.49 20.96 -2.23
N ARG A 35 -8.55 21.21 -3.14
CA ARG A 35 -8.87 21.48 -4.57
C ARG A 35 -9.02 20.20 -5.40
N LEU A 36 -8.22 19.16 -5.09
CA LEU A 36 -8.10 17.97 -5.93
C LEU A 36 -9.02 16.84 -5.51
N VAL A 37 -9.19 16.65 -4.20
CA VAL A 37 -9.87 15.46 -3.64
C VAL A 37 -10.96 15.80 -2.63
N GLY A 38 -11.05 17.05 -2.17
CA GLY A 38 -12.04 17.52 -1.22
C GLY A 38 -11.53 17.61 0.23
N PRO A 39 -12.33 18.21 1.13
CA PRO A 39 -11.89 18.54 2.49
C PRO A 39 -11.81 17.36 3.45
N ASP A 40 -12.38 16.19 3.10
CA ASP A 40 -12.69 15.12 4.06
C ASP A 40 -11.73 13.92 3.98
N LEU A 41 -10.59 14.02 3.28
CA LEU A 41 -9.64 12.93 3.22
C LEU A 41 -8.76 12.88 4.49
N ASP A 42 -8.88 11.77 5.21
CA ASP A 42 -8.04 11.46 6.37
C ASP A 42 -6.74 10.76 5.90
N TRP A 43 -5.64 11.49 5.88
CA TRP A 43 -4.32 10.99 5.52
C TRP A 43 -3.60 10.26 6.66
N THR A 44 -4.26 10.08 7.81
CA THR A 44 -3.68 9.35 8.93
C THR A 44 -3.42 7.89 8.54
N SER A 45 -2.17 7.46 8.65
CA SER A 45 -1.81 6.06 8.47
C SER A 45 -2.32 5.22 9.64
N ARG A 46 -3.02 4.14 9.33
CA ARG A 46 -3.50 3.14 10.28
C ARG A 46 -2.80 1.81 9.98
N PRO A 47 -1.77 1.45 10.75
CA PRO A 47 -1.04 0.20 10.52
C PRO A 47 -1.92 -1.03 10.67
N VAL A 48 -1.69 -2.03 9.81
CA VAL A 48 -2.33 -3.33 9.85
C VAL A 48 -1.25 -4.41 9.91
N ALA A 49 -1.34 -5.26 10.92
CA ALA A 49 -0.47 -6.42 11.08
C ALA A 49 -1.31 -7.66 11.35
N VAL A 50 -1.06 -8.72 10.58
CA VAL A 50 -1.67 -10.04 10.76
C VAL A 50 -0.55 -11.05 10.92
N GLU A 51 -0.63 -11.87 11.95
CA GLU A 51 0.32 -12.95 12.20
C GLU A 51 -0.36 -14.32 12.15
N ALA A 52 0.41 -15.32 11.79
CA ALA A 52 0.04 -16.72 11.92
C ALA A 52 1.07 -17.42 12.80
N ARG A 53 0.59 -18.18 13.79
CA ARG A 53 1.45 -18.94 14.73
C ARG A 53 1.22 -20.43 14.63
N ALA A 54 2.28 -21.18 14.88
CA ALA A 54 2.26 -22.61 15.10
C ALA A 54 2.77 -22.86 16.55
N GLY A 55 1.85 -22.97 17.50
CA GLY A 55 2.17 -22.91 18.92
C GLY A 55 2.75 -21.54 19.30
N ARG A 56 3.98 -21.50 19.80
CA ARG A 56 4.67 -20.25 20.15
C ARG A 56 5.48 -19.65 19.00
N GLU A 57 5.69 -20.39 17.92
CA GLU A 57 6.52 -19.97 16.79
C GLU A 57 5.72 -19.12 15.79
N LEU A 58 6.32 -18.05 15.32
CA LEU A 58 5.75 -17.23 14.23
C LEU A 58 5.92 -17.98 12.91
N ALA A 59 4.81 -18.28 12.25
CA ALA A 59 4.77 -19.05 11.00
C ALA A 59 4.61 -18.18 9.75
N GLY A 60 4.11 -16.94 9.91
CA GLY A 60 3.98 -16.00 8.81
C GLY A 60 3.33 -14.68 9.24
N VAL A 61 3.48 -13.65 8.42
CA VAL A 61 2.97 -12.29 8.65
C VAL A 61 2.45 -11.67 7.36
N ALA A 62 1.48 -10.76 7.50
CA ALA A 62 1.09 -9.79 6.50
C ALA A 62 1.07 -8.41 7.16
N LEU A 63 1.84 -7.46 6.61
CA LEU A 63 2.02 -6.13 7.17
C LEU A 63 1.67 -5.06 6.13
N GLY A 64 1.09 -3.97 6.59
CA GLY A 64 0.77 -2.83 5.75
C GLY A 64 0.02 -1.74 6.51
N GLU A 65 -0.72 -0.94 5.79
CA GLU A 65 -1.44 0.21 6.36
C GLU A 65 -2.70 0.53 5.57
N VAL A 66 -3.57 1.31 6.18
CA VAL A 66 -4.72 1.98 5.53
C VAL A 66 -4.52 3.48 5.61
N VAL A 67 -4.58 4.16 4.46
CA VAL A 67 -4.51 5.61 4.34
C VAL A 67 -5.55 6.08 3.35
N ALA A 68 -6.34 7.08 3.70
CA ALA A 68 -7.34 7.70 2.82
C ALA A 68 -8.26 6.68 2.11
N GLY A 69 -8.74 5.66 2.84
CA GLY A 69 -9.62 4.63 2.29
C GLY A 69 -8.93 3.59 1.39
N MET A 70 -7.62 3.57 1.35
CA MET A 70 -6.81 2.65 0.55
C MET A 70 -5.89 1.83 1.44
N ALA A 71 -5.93 0.51 1.32
CA ALA A 71 -4.96 -0.38 1.96
C ALA A 71 -3.73 -0.58 1.07
N ARG A 72 -2.58 -0.72 1.69
CA ARG A 72 -1.35 -1.14 1.02
C ARG A 72 -0.73 -2.29 1.80
N LEU A 73 -0.64 -3.45 1.17
CA LEU A 73 0.08 -4.61 1.69
C LEU A 73 1.56 -4.46 1.33
N HIS A 74 2.42 -4.25 2.32
CA HIS A 74 3.86 -4.05 2.14
C HIS A 74 4.63 -5.37 2.17
N ASP A 75 4.35 -6.19 3.18
CA ASP A 75 5.04 -7.45 3.41
C ASP A 75 4.06 -8.60 3.55
N LEU A 76 4.34 -9.68 2.84
CA LEU A 76 3.72 -10.99 3.03
C LEU A 76 4.82 -12.03 3.07
N LEU A 77 5.01 -12.64 4.21
CA LEU A 77 6.03 -13.67 4.38
C LEU A 77 5.48 -14.87 5.14
N VAL A 78 5.78 -16.06 4.65
CA VAL A 78 5.49 -17.33 5.31
C VAL A 78 6.80 -18.09 5.46
N ALA A 79 7.07 -18.60 6.66
CA ALA A 79 8.24 -19.41 6.93
C ALA A 79 8.34 -20.57 5.93
N GLU A 80 9.53 -20.84 5.41
CA GLU A 80 9.76 -21.78 4.31
C GLU A 80 9.14 -23.17 4.60
N ALA A 81 9.36 -23.68 5.80
CA ALA A 81 8.81 -24.98 6.25
C ALA A 81 7.27 -25.00 6.31
N ARG A 82 6.60 -23.87 6.21
CA ARG A 82 5.13 -23.70 6.29
C ARG A 82 4.49 -23.29 4.96
N GLN A 83 5.29 -23.07 3.92
CA GLN A 83 4.79 -22.73 2.59
C GLN A 83 4.03 -23.91 1.93
N GLY A 84 3.25 -23.60 0.88
CA GLY A 84 2.49 -24.60 0.13
C GLY A 84 1.23 -25.14 0.83
N ARG A 85 0.86 -24.59 2.00
CA ARG A 85 -0.29 -25.04 2.82
C ARG A 85 -1.44 -24.01 2.90
N GLY A 86 -1.48 -23.05 1.99
CA GLY A 86 -2.51 -22.01 1.94
C GLY A 86 -2.39 -20.91 3.00
N LEU A 87 -1.31 -20.90 3.83
CA LEU A 87 -1.16 -19.94 4.92
C LEU A 87 -1.04 -18.50 4.42
N GLY A 88 -0.30 -18.26 3.32
CA GLY A 88 -0.18 -16.94 2.70
C GLY A 88 -1.53 -16.37 2.25
N GLY A 89 -2.38 -17.19 1.65
CA GLY A 89 -3.74 -16.77 1.26
C GLY A 89 -4.58 -16.34 2.46
N ARG A 90 -4.55 -17.13 3.55
CA ARG A 90 -5.29 -16.79 4.78
C ARG A 90 -4.79 -15.49 5.41
N LEU A 91 -3.48 -15.23 5.39
CA LEU A 91 -2.90 -13.98 5.87
C LEU A 91 -3.40 -12.78 5.05
N VAL A 92 -3.42 -12.89 3.71
CA VAL A 92 -3.92 -11.83 2.82
C VAL A 92 -5.41 -11.58 3.05
N GLU A 93 -6.24 -12.63 3.14
CA GLU A 93 -7.68 -12.48 3.41
C GLU A 93 -7.94 -11.78 4.74
N ARG A 94 -7.25 -12.16 5.81
CA ARG A 94 -7.34 -11.48 7.12
C ARG A 94 -6.86 -10.04 7.08
N PHE A 95 -5.79 -9.77 6.33
CA PHE A 95 -5.31 -8.40 6.12
C PHE A 95 -6.37 -7.56 5.40
N CYS A 96 -6.93 -8.05 4.30
CA CYS A 96 -7.97 -7.36 3.54
C CYS A 96 -9.24 -7.11 4.37
N ALA A 97 -9.70 -8.11 5.14
CA ALA A 97 -10.83 -7.96 6.04
C ALA A 97 -10.58 -6.88 7.10
N ARG A 98 -9.42 -6.90 7.75
CA ARG A 98 -9.05 -5.87 8.73
C ARG A 98 -8.92 -4.49 8.10
N ALA A 99 -8.35 -4.39 6.91
CA ALA A 99 -8.28 -3.14 6.16
C ALA A 99 -9.67 -2.57 5.84
N ALA A 100 -10.62 -3.43 5.44
CA ALA A 100 -12.01 -3.04 5.19
C ALA A 100 -12.71 -2.52 6.46
N GLU A 101 -12.49 -3.14 7.62
CA GLU A 101 -12.98 -2.64 8.92
C GLU A 101 -12.44 -1.25 9.26
N LEU A 102 -11.24 -0.93 8.80
CA LEU A 102 -10.60 0.39 8.93
C LEU A 102 -11.04 1.38 7.83
N GLY A 103 -12.01 1.01 7.00
CA GLY A 103 -12.59 1.87 5.97
C GLY A 103 -11.87 1.81 4.62
N ALA A 104 -11.00 0.83 4.37
CA ALA A 104 -10.39 0.66 3.06
C ALA A 104 -11.39 0.03 2.08
N ALA A 105 -11.61 0.67 0.93
CA ALA A 105 -12.41 0.14 -0.17
C ALA A 105 -11.59 -0.77 -1.10
N ARG A 106 -10.28 -0.61 -1.13
CA ARG A 106 -9.35 -1.29 -2.05
C ARG A 106 -8.00 -1.57 -1.42
N CYS A 107 -7.28 -2.56 -1.97
CA CYS A 107 -5.93 -2.91 -1.53
C CYS A 107 -4.97 -2.96 -2.72
N PHE A 108 -3.82 -2.32 -2.56
CA PHE A 108 -2.70 -2.38 -3.49
C PHE A 108 -1.56 -3.20 -2.89
N LEU A 109 -0.81 -3.86 -3.77
CA LEU A 109 0.47 -4.49 -3.43
C LEU A 109 1.39 -4.48 -4.65
N ARG A 110 2.69 -4.67 -4.40
CA ARG A 110 3.69 -4.91 -5.44
C ARG A 110 4.39 -6.22 -5.18
N CYS A 111 4.66 -6.97 -6.24
CA CYS A 111 5.41 -8.21 -6.14
C CYS A 111 6.27 -8.44 -7.39
N PRO A 112 7.30 -9.30 -7.32
CA PRO A 112 8.06 -9.71 -8.49
C PRO A 112 7.14 -10.30 -9.57
N ASP A 113 7.41 -9.96 -10.84
CA ASP A 113 6.68 -10.46 -11.99
C ASP A 113 7.11 -11.90 -12.31
N THR A 114 6.53 -12.86 -11.60
CA THR A 114 6.74 -14.29 -11.80
C THR A 114 5.41 -15.05 -11.89
N ASP A 115 5.38 -16.17 -12.58
CA ASP A 115 4.17 -17.01 -12.68
C ASP A 115 3.63 -17.46 -11.32
N ARG A 116 4.52 -17.67 -10.32
CA ARG A 116 4.13 -18.03 -8.96
C ARG A 116 3.33 -16.92 -8.31
N HIS A 117 3.84 -15.66 -8.36
CA HIS A 117 3.17 -14.50 -7.76
C HIS A 117 1.88 -14.17 -8.49
N ARG A 118 1.88 -14.22 -9.84
CA ARG A 118 0.67 -14.00 -10.65
C ARG A 118 -0.44 -14.96 -10.22
N ARG A 119 -0.19 -16.26 -10.28
CA ARG A 119 -1.19 -17.27 -9.89
C ARG A 119 -1.65 -17.15 -8.45
N PHE A 120 -0.75 -16.72 -7.54
CA PHE A 120 -1.09 -16.57 -6.13
C PHE A 120 -2.06 -15.41 -5.93
N TYR A 121 -1.73 -14.21 -6.41
CA TYR A 121 -2.57 -13.02 -6.18
C TYR A 121 -3.84 -13.01 -7.01
N GLU A 122 -3.82 -13.49 -8.23
CA GLU A 122 -5.01 -13.57 -9.09
C GLU A 122 -6.08 -14.50 -8.50
N ARG A 123 -5.67 -15.63 -7.88
CA ARG A 123 -6.61 -16.50 -7.14
C ARG A 123 -7.23 -15.84 -5.91
N LEU A 124 -6.61 -14.82 -5.36
CA LEU A 124 -7.14 -14.02 -4.26
C LEU A 124 -7.93 -12.80 -4.73
N GLY A 125 -8.27 -12.74 -6.02
CA GLY A 125 -9.08 -11.66 -6.60
C GLY A 125 -8.33 -10.36 -6.86
N PHE A 126 -7.00 -10.38 -6.81
CA PHE A 126 -6.19 -9.24 -7.25
C PHE A 126 -6.03 -9.24 -8.77
N VAL A 127 -6.07 -8.06 -9.36
CA VAL A 127 -5.84 -7.85 -10.79
C VAL A 127 -4.58 -7.00 -11.00
N PRO A 128 -3.73 -7.31 -11.99
CA PRO A 128 -2.56 -6.49 -12.29
C PRO A 128 -3.01 -5.16 -12.91
N VAL A 129 -2.51 -4.05 -12.37
CA VAL A 129 -2.86 -2.67 -12.84
C VAL A 129 -1.67 -1.94 -13.44
N ALA A 130 -0.44 -2.33 -13.11
CA ALA A 130 0.77 -1.76 -13.69
C ALA A 130 1.91 -2.77 -13.74
N ARG A 131 2.77 -2.64 -14.76
CA ARG A 131 4.05 -3.31 -14.84
C ARG A 131 5.16 -2.31 -14.61
N LEU A 132 6.09 -2.65 -13.74
CA LEU A 132 7.22 -1.82 -13.33
C LEU A 132 8.51 -2.49 -13.83
N PRO A 133 8.99 -2.18 -15.05
CA PRO A 133 10.16 -2.83 -15.61
C PRO A 133 11.42 -2.45 -14.84
N ARG A 134 12.24 -3.45 -14.54
CA ARG A 134 13.55 -3.29 -13.83
C ARG A 134 13.44 -2.53 -12.50
N TYR A 135 12.34 -2.71 -11.78
CA TYR A 135 12.00 -1.95 -10.58
C TYR A 135 12.99 -2.17 -9.43
N TYR A 136 13.38 -3.42 -9.16
CA TYR A 136 14.39 -3.77 -8.16
C TYR A 136 15.50 -4.64 -8.77
N HIS A 137 16.75 -4.19 -8.69
CA HIS A 137 17.94 -4.92 -9.15
C HIS A 137 17.79 -5.56 -10.54
N GLY A 138 17.11 -4.86 -11.46
CA GLY A 138 16.86 -5.36 -12.81
C GLY A 138 15.67 -6.32 -12.94
N HIS A 139 14.98 -6.65 -11.86
CA HIS A 139 13.78 -7.47 -11.90
C HIS A 139 12.52 -6.65 -12.15
N ASP A 140 11.64 -7.18 -12.98
CA ASP A 140 10.32 -6.60 -13.22
C ASP A 140 9.39 -6.89 -12.05
N PHE A 141 8.52 -5.94 -11.76
CA PHE A 141 7.48 -6.08 -10.75
C PHE A 141 6.11 -5.79 -11.36
N LEU A 142 5.08 -6.30 -10.72
CA LEU A 142 3.68 -5.96 -10.98
C LEU A 142 3.10 -5.23 -9.78
N GLU A 143 2.27 -4.23 -10.05
CA GLU A 143 1.36 -3.66 -9.08
C GLU A 143 -0.02 -4.27 -9.27
N TYR A 144 -0.61 -4.74 -8.18
CA TYR A 144 -1.91 -5.39 -8.13
C TYR A 144 -2.90 -4.57 -7.34
N LEU A 145 -4.15 -4.64 -7.75
CA LEU A 145 -5.30 -4.03 -7.08
C LEU A 145 -6.35 -5.10 -6.80
N ARG A 146 -6.94 -5.07 -5.62
CA ARG A 146 -8.19 -5.78 -5.29
C ARG A 146 -9.23 -4.79 -4.78
N GLU A 147 -10.42 -4.81 -5.38
CA GLU A 147 -11.61 -4.07 -4.96
C GLU A 147 -12.88 -4.80 -5.41
N PRO A 148 -13.99 -4.71 -4.64
CA PRO A 148 -14.07 -4.12 -3.32
C PRO A 148 -13.39 -4.99 -2.26
N LEU A 149 -13.02 -4.38 -1.11
CA LEU A 149 -12.69 -5.12 0.10
C LEU A 149 -13.95 -5.29 0.95
N VAL A 150 -14.11 -6.47 1.54
CA VAL A 150 -15.26 -6.81 2.38
C VAL A 150 -14.78 -7.05 3.80
N PRO A 151 -15.38 -6.40 4.82
CA PRO A 151 -15.10 -6.69 6.22
C PRO A 151 -15.42 -8.15 6.58
N GLU A 152 -14.73 -8.68 7.60
CA GLU A 152 -15.00 -10.02 8.08
C GLU A 152 -16.46 -10.16 8.54
N GLY A 153 -17.17 -11.19 8.06
CA GLY A 153 -18.56 -11.46 8.42
C GLY A 153 -19.62 -10.75 7.58
N GLN A 154 -19.26 -9.94 6.60
CA GLN A 154 -20.19 -9.43 5.60
C GLN A 154 -20.15 -10.28 4.32
N PRO A 155 -21.30 -10.64 3.72
CA PRO A 155 -21.31 -11.32 2.42
C PRO A 155 -20.79 -10.38 1.33
N GLU A 156 -20.04 -10.94 0.37
CA GLU A 156 -19.64 -10.20 -0.83
C GLU A 156 -20.88 -9.61 -1.51
N ALA A 157 -20.85 -8.31 -1.79
CA ALA A 157 -21.89 -7.67 -2.60
C ALA A 157 -21.79 -8.25 -4.03
N ARG A 158 -22.85 -8.98 -4.45
CA ARG A 158 -22.99 -9.53 -5.80
C ARG A 158 -23.39 -8.43 -6.79
#